data_41628b62965cdffd29b5b16060dd946d
#
_entry.id   41628b62965cdffd29b5b16060dd946d
#
_cell.length_a   1.000
_cell.length_b   1.000
_cell.length_c   1.000
_cell.angle_alpha   90.00
_cell.angle_beta   90.00
_cell.angle_gamma   90.00
#
_symmetry.space_group_name_H-M   'P 1'
#
loop_
_entity.id
_entity.type
_entity.pdbx_description
1 polymer ?
#
loop_
_entity_poly.entity_id
_entity_poly.type
_entity_poly.pdbx_seq_one_letter_code
_entity_poly.pdbx_strand_id
1 'polypeptide(L)'
;ANAAALGEWWKGAGSGTSSVFCITLGTGVGGGMVLGGKVWHGASSIAGEIGHTTIIRDGIKCTCGNTGCLERYACSGGILKRANDALLEEGDNGKLQPLADLKEIDQMLIQGNEVVLKIIKETGVILGIAIANLANLLNPEMVILFGGVTNLGTNLIGPLKEEVKRRAFKKATESLRIELATLGDNSGVLGAAKNIL
;
A
#
# COMPACT_ATOMS: atom_id res chain seq x y z
N ALA A 1 6.03 8.22 6.52
CA ALA A 1 6.16 7.87 5.10
C ALA A 1 7.32 8.63 4.41
N ASN A 2 7.42 9.96 4.55
CA ASN A 2 8.45 10.78 3.89
C ASN A 2 9.88 10.33 4.22
N ALA A 3 10.21 10.09 5.49
CA ALA A 3 11.53 9.59 5.88
C ALA A 3 11.81 8.20 5.27
N ALA A 4 10.82 7.29 5.27
CA ALA A 4 10.98 5.97 4.64
C ALA A 4 11.22 6.11 3.13
N ALA A 5 10.47 6.97 2.44
CA ALA A 5 10.67 7.25 1.02
C ALA A 5 12.09 7.75 0.73
N LEU A 6 12.59 8.69 1.54
CA LEU A 6 13.94 9.25 1.37
C LEU A 6 15.03 8.21 1.67
N GLY A 7 14.84 7.36 2.68
CA GLY A 7 15.77 6.27 3.00
C GLY A 7 15.86 5.24 1.88
N GLU A 8 14.72 4.76 1.41
CA GLU A 8 14.65 3.80 0.30
C GLU A 8 15.19 4.39 -1.02
N TRP A 9 14.94 5.68 -1.28
CA TRP A 9 15.55 6.36 -2.41
C TRP A 9 17.08 6.47 -2.28
N TRP A 10 17.58 6.77 -1.08
CA TRP A 10 19.01 7.00 -0.88
C TRP A 10 19.84 5.71 -0.86
N LYS A 11 19.41 4.69 -0.12
CA LYS A 11 20.19 3.47 0.17
C LYS A 11 19.42 2.16 -0.03
N GLY A 12 18.15 2.22 -0.41
CA GLY A 12 17.30 1.06 -0.59
C GLY A 12 16.89 0.81 -2.04
N ALA A 13 15.70 0.26 -2.22
CA ALA A 13 15.17 -0.17 -3.51
C ALA A 13 15.14 0.95 -4.57
N GLY A 14 14.98 2.21 -4.14
CA GLY A 14 14.91 3.38 -5.01
C GLY A 14 16.26 3.99 -5.40
N SER A 15 17.37 3.38 -4.98
CA SER A 15 18.70 3.93 -5.28
C SER A 15 18.96 4.04 -6.78
N GLY A 16 19.46 5.21 -7.22
CA GLY A 16 19.75 5.50 -8.63
C GLY A 16 18.54 5.95 -9.45
N THR A 17 17.36 6.12 -8.86
CA THR A 17 16.19 6.67 -9.55
C THR A 17 16.09 8.18 -9.36
N SER A 18 15.43 8.88 -10.28
CA SER A 18 15.15 10.31 -10.16
C SER A 18 13.82 10.59 -9.44
N SER A 19 12.88 9.64 -9.46
CA SER A 19 11.57 9.81 -8.84
C SER A 19 11.04 8.51 -8.22
N VAL A 20 10.68 8.60 -6.93
CA VAL A 20 10.13 7.49 -6.15
C VAL A 20 8.87 7.93 -5.45
N PHE A 21 7.84 7.07 -5.44
CA PHE A 21 6.73 7.18 -4.52
C PHE A 21 6.73 5.96 -3.59
N CYS A 22 6.92 6.17 -2.29
CA CYS A 22 6.86 5.11 -1.29
C CYS A 22 5.46 5.07 -0.67
N ILE A 23 4.84 3.88 -0.63
CA ILE A 23 3.55 3.63 0.04
C ILE A 23 3.81 2.78 1.27
N THR A 24 3.49 3.31 2.44
CA THR A 24 3.61 2.58 3.70
C THR A 24 2.28 1.90 4.02
N LEU A 25 2.32 0.58 4.23
CA LEU A 25 1.17 -0.31 4.43
C LEU A 25 1.29 -1.01 5.79
N GLY A 26 0.69 -0.40 6.82
CA GLY A 26 0.74 -0.88 8.21
C GLY A 26 -0.58 -0.64 8.93
N THR A 27 -0.52 -0.06 10.13
CA THR A 27 -1.71 0.36 10.91
C THR A 27 -2.55 1.39 10.13
N GLY A 28 -1.90 2.20 9.29
CA GLY A 28 -2.51 3.09 8.32
C GLY A 28 -1.90 2.92 6.94
N VAL A 29 -2.31 3.76 5.99
CA VAL A 29 -1.73 3.86 4.65
C VAL A 29 -1.17 5.27 4.46
N GLY A 30 0.15 5.38 4.40
CA GLY A 30 0.83 6.65 4.13
C GLY A 30 1.53 6.66 2.78
N GLY A 31 1.93 7.85 2.33
CA GLY A 31 2.75 8.01 1.16
C GLY A 31 3.85 9.05 1.35
N GLY A 32 4.94 8.87 0.62
CA GLY A 32 6.04 9.84 0.55
C GLY A 32 6.62 9.87 -0.85
N MET A 33 6.92 11.07 -1.34
CA MET A 33 7.43 11.27 -2.69
C MET A 33 8.81 11.91 -2.66
N VAL A 34 9.74 11.34 -3.42
CA VAL A 34 11.07 11.90 -3.65
C VAL A 34 11.19 12.24 -5.13
N LEU A 35 11.52 13.47 -5.43
CA LEU A 35 11.76 14.00 -6.78
C LEU A 35 13.14 14.65 -6.84
N GLY A 36 13.98 14.20 -7.77
CA GLY A 36 15.33 14.73 -7.93
C GLY A 36 16.13 14.73 -6.62
N GLY A 37 15.96 13.70 -5.78
CA GLY A 37 16.66 13.56 -4.50
C GLY A 37 16.11 14.37 -3.33
N LYS A 38 14.97 15.03 -3.50
CA LYS A 38 14.32 15.83 -2.46
C LYS A 38 12.92 15.32 -2.17
N VAL A 39 12.55 15.27 -0.89
CA VAL A 39 11.17 14.99 -0.50
C VAL A 39 10.27 16.10 -0.98
N TRP A 40 9.21 15.73 -1.69
CA TRP A 40 8.21 16.71 -2.11
C TRP A 40 7.10 16.81 -1.07
N HIS A 41 7.08 17.93 -0.38
CA HIS A 41 6.14 18.20 0.70
C HIS A 41 4.81 18.80 0.23
N GLY A 42 4.76 19.36 -1.00
CA GLY A 42 3.62 20.16 -1.45
C GLY A 42 3.54 21.53 -0.75
N ALA A 43 2.52 22.29 -1.08
CA ALA A 43 2.37 23.67 -0.61
C ALA A 43 2.18 23.82 0.90
N SER A 44 1.50 22.83 1.53
CA SER A 44 1.16 22.85 2.96
C SER A 44 1.79 21.68 3.75
N SER A 45 2.80 21.05 3.18
CA SER A 45 3.54 19.92 3.77
C SER A 45 2.70 18.64 4.01
N ILE A 46 1.60 18.47 3.27
CA ILE A 46 0.72 17.30 3.33
C ILE A 46 0.70 16.49 2.04
N ALA A 47 1.67 16.66 1.15
CA ALA A 47 1.75 15.84 -0.06
C ALA A 47 2.03 14.37 0.31
N GLY A 48 1.47 13.47 -0.50
CA GLY A 48 1.67 12.04 -0.32
C GLY A 48 0.55 11.33 0.46
N GLU A 49 -0.51 12.01 0.87
CA GLU A 49 -1.65 11.44 1.61
C GLU A 49 -2.50 10.49 0.76
N ILE A 50 -1.86 9.51 0.10
CA ILE A 50 -2.50 8.54 -0.80
C ILE A 50 -3.56 7.69 -0.06
N GLY A 51 -3.34 7.41 1.22
CA GLY A 51 -4.27 6.66 2.07
C GLY A 51 -5.65 7.32 2.18
N HIS A 52 -5.71 8.64 2.02
CA HIS A 52 -6.95 9.41 2.12
C HIS A 52 -7.57 9.79 0.77
N THR A 53 -7.02 9.27 -0.33
CA THR A 53 -7.68 9.37 -1.63
C THR A 53 -8.89 8.43 -1.69
N THR A 54 -10.01 8.92 -2.22
CA THR A 54 -11.23 8.11 -2.41
C THR A 54 -10.99 7.10 -3.53
N ILE A 55 -11.07 5.81 -3.18
CA ILE A 55 -10.91 4.71 -4.13
C ILE A 55 -12.25 4.02 -4.41
N ILE A 56 -13.17 4.08 -3.47
CA ILE A 56 -14.54 3.57 -3.62
C ILE A 56 -15.50 4.70 -3.26
N ARG A 57 -16.23 5.19 -4.24
CA ARG A 57 -17.07 6.39 -4.15
C ARG A 57 -17.97 6.43 -2.90
N ASP A 58 -18.79 5.43 -2.70
CA ASP A 58 -19.77 5.35 -1.59
C ASP A 58 -19.34 4.23 -0.59
N GLY A 59 -18.02 4.14 -0.32
CA GLY A 59 -17.43 3.09 0.48
C GLY A 59 -17.42 3.36 1.99
N ILE A 60 -16.47 2.73 2.69
CA ILE A 60 -16.36 2.80 4.15
C ILE A 60 -16.00 4.22 4.60
N LYS A 61 -16.71 4.73 5.63
CA LYS A 61 -16.43 6.04 6.24
C LYS A 61 -15.04 6.05 6.86
N CYS A 62 -14.25 7.07 6.57
CA CYS A 62 -12.89 7.24 7.08
C CYS A 62 -12.87 8.18 8.29
N THR A 63 -11.91 7.99 9.18
CA THR A 63 -11.68 8.86 10.35
C THR A 63 -11.27 10.29 9.96
N CYS A 64 -10.72 10.49 8.75
CA CYS A 64 -10.42 11.82 8.21
C CYS A 64 -11.67 12.65 7.85
N GLY A 65 -12.86 12.07 7.96
CA GLY A 65 -14.12 12.71 7.58
C GLY A 65 -14.63 12.36 6.19
N ASN A 66 -13.78 11.83 5.32
CA ASN A 66 -14.11 11.42 3.97
C ASN A 66 -14.72 9.99 3.94
N THR A 67 -15.15 9.54 2.77
CA THR A 67 -15.71 8.19 2.53
C THR A 67 -14.92 7.48 1.43
N GLY A 68 -14.70 6.16 1.60
CA GLY A 68 -14.06 5.32 0.57
C GLY A 68 -12.56 5.52 0.41
N CYS A 69 -11.88 6.06 1.44
CA CYS A 69 -10.42 6.22 1.44
C CYS A 69 -9.70 4.89 1.30
N LEU A 70 -8.59 4.87 0.55
CA LEU A 70 -7.72 3.70 0.36
C LEU A 70 -7.35 3.03 1.69
N GLU A 71 -7.03 3.81 2.71
CA GLU A 71 -6.64 3.32 4.03
C GLU A 71 -7.67 2.35 4.64
N ARG A 72 -8.97 2.62 4.44
CA ARG A 72 -10.05 1.76 5.00
C ARG A 72 -10.07 0.35 4.45
N TYR A 73 -9.38 0.11 3.34
CA TYR A 73 -9.32 -1.17 2.63
C TYR A 73 -7.94 -1.83 2.70
N ALA A 74 -6.87 -1.03 2.73
CA ALA A 74 -5.51 -1.51 2.54
C ALA A 74 -4.62 -1.43 3.80
N CYS A 75 -5.06 -0.83 4.90
CA CYS A 75 -4.36 -0.92 6.18
C CYS A 75 -4.64 -2.28 6.88
N SER A 76 -3.80 -2.69 7.81
CA SER A 76 -3.95 -3.95 8.55
C SER A 76 -5.33 -4.09 9.20
N GLY A 77 -5.80 -3.07 9.90
CA GLY A 77 -7.13 -3.07 10.53
C GLY A 77 -8.29 -3.13 9.52
N GLY A 78 -8.15 -2.50 8.36
CA GLY A 78 -9.13 -2.56 7.28
C GLY A 78 -9.23 -3.94 6.65
N ILE A 79 -8.09 -4.59 6.43
CA ILE A 79 -8.01 -5.97 5.92
C ILE A 79 -8.63 -6.94 6.92
N LEU A 80 -8.22 -6.87 8.19
CA LEU A 80 -8.74 -7.72 9.27
C LEU A 80 -10.26 -7.60 9.41
N LYS A 81 -10.77 -6.36 9.44
CA LYS A 81 -12.21 -6.15 9.53
C LYS A 81 -12.96 -6.80 8.37
N ARG A 82 -12.52 -6.58 7.13
CA ARG A 82 -13.17 -7.13 5.94
C ARG A 82 -13.09 -8.67 5.91
N ALA A 83 -11.98 -9.25 6.33
CA ALA A 83 -11.83 -10.69 6.41
C ALA A 83 -12.76 -11.30 7.47
N ASN A 84 -12.83 -10.71 8.65
CA ASN A 84 -13.74 -11.15 9.73
C ASN A 84 -15.21 -11.02 9.31
N ASP A 85 -15.60 -9.89 8.72
CA ASP A 85 -16.97 -9.68 8.23
C ASP A 85 -17.34 -10.76 7.20
N ALA A 86 -16.46 -11.04 6.23
CA ALA A 86 -16.70 -12.04 5.19
C ALA A 86 -16.78 -13.48 5.73
N LEU A 87 -15.94 -13.85 6.71
CA LEU A 87 -15.98 -15.15 7.36
C LEU A 87 -17.31 -15.36 8.12
N LEU A 88 -17.81 -14.33 8.79
CA LEU A 88 -19.11 -14.36 9.47
C LEU A 88 -20.27 -14.54 8.47
N GLU A 89 -20.24 -13.85 7.32
CA GLU A 89 -21.27 -13.95 6.28
C GLU A 89 -21.32 -15.35 5.64
N GLU A 90 -20.18 -16.04 5.48
CA GLU A 90 -20.16 -17.42 4.94
C GLU A 90 -20.64 -18.50 5.92
N GLY A 91 -21.12 -18.11 7.09
CA GLY A 91 -21.80 -19.03 7.99
C GLY A 91 -20.89 -19.75 8.98
N ASP A 92 -19.78 -19.13 9.35
CA ASP A 92 -18.91 -19.62 10.43
C ASP A 92 -19.63 -19.72 11.78
N ASN A 93 -20.84 -19.13 11.91
CA ASN A 93 -21.73 -19.19 13.06
C ASN A 93 -21.04 -18.96 14.43
N GLY A 94 -19.95 -18.14 14.42
CA GLY A 94 -19.18 -17.84 15.63
C GLY A 94 -18.29 -18.98 16.12
N LYS A 95 -17.97 -19.95 15.28
CA LYS A 95 -17.06 -21.06 15.62
C LYS A 95 -15.60 -20.65 15.59
N LEU A 96 -15.23 -19.69 14.71
CA LEU A 96 -13.90 -19.12 14.67
C LEU A 96 -13.83 -17.87 15.55
N GLN A 97 -12.75 -17.77 16.31
CA GLN A 97 -12.42 -16.50 16.96
C GLN A 97 -12.08 -15.46 15.87
N PRO A 98 -12.50 -14.20 16.03
CA PRO A 98 -12.13 -13.16 15.08
C PRO A 98 -10.62 -13.05 14.92
N LEU A 99 -10.16 -12.96 13.68
CA LEU A 99 -8.74 -12.77 13.36
C LEU A 99 -8.23 -11.48 14.02
N ALA A 100 -7.13 -11.58 14.75
CA ALA A 100 -6.57 -10.48 15.54
C ALA A 100 -5.42 -9.75 14.82
N ASP A 101 -4.69 -10.44 13.96
CA ASP A 101 -3.53 -9.88 13.26
C ASP A 101 -3.32 -10.46 11.85
N LEU A 102 -2.35 -9.88 11.12
CA LEU A 102 -2.02 -10.31 9.77
C LEU A 102 -1.33 -11.68 9.71
N LYS A 103 -0.79 -12.19 10.82
CA LYS A 103 -0.17 -13.53 10.85
C LYS A 103 -1.24 -14.60 10.78
N GLU A 104 -2.39 -14.36 11.43
CA GLU A 104 -3.54 -15.25 11.33
C GLU A 104 -4.13 -15.24 9.92
N ILE A 105 -4.19 -14.09 9.26
CA ILE A 105 -4.52 -13.97 7.83
C ILE A 105 -3.58 -14.84 7.00
N ASP A 106 -2.27 -14.72 7.21
CA ASP A 106 -1.26 -15.49 6.46
C ASP A 106 -1.42 -17.01 6.69
N GLN A 107 -1.68 -17.42 7.93
CA GLN A 107 -1.97 -18.83 8.25
C GLN A 107 -3.20 -19.36 7.50
N MET A 108 -4.28 -18.57 7.44
CA MET A 108 -5.48 -18.96 6.68
C MET A 108 -5.21 -19.04 5.17
N LEU A 109 -4.37 -18.16 4.64
CA LEU A 109 -3.94 -18.22 3.23
C LEU A 109 -3.14 -19.50 2.96
N ILE A 110 -2.22 -19.89 3.86
CA ILE A 110 -1.45 -21.14 3.75
C ILE A 110 -2.37 -22.36 3.81
N GLN A 111 -3.44 -22.31 4.61
CA GLN A 111 -4.45 -23.37 4.72
C GLN A 111 -5.43 -23.40 3.53
N GLY A 112 -5.31 -22.46 2.58
CA GLY A 112 -6.15 -22.40 1.39
C GLY A 112 -7.55 -21.84 1.62
N ASN A 113 -7.74 -21.02 2.67
CA ASN A 113 -9.05 -20.41 2.92
C ASN A 113 -9.42 -19.42 1.79
N GLU A 114 -10.44 -19.77 1.01
CA GLU A 114 -10.84 -19.02 -0.18
C GLU A 114 -11.47 -17.66 0.14
N VAL A 115 -12.15 -17.52 1.30
CA VAL A 115 -12.75 -16.25 1.73
C VAL A 115 -11.67 -15.22 1.98
N VAL A 116 -10.68 -15.59 2.80
CA VAL A 116 -9.54 -14.72 3.12
C VAL A 116 -8.73 -14.42 1.86
N LEU A 117 -8.49 -15.43 1.01
CA LEU A 117 -7.79 -15.24 -0.27
C LEU A 117 -8.50 -14.22 -1.17
N LYS A 118 -9.83 -14.26 -1.24
CA LYS A 118 -10.64 -13.29 -1.99
C LYS A 118 -10.42 -11.86 -1.47
N ILE A 119 -10.50 -11.67 -0.14
CA ILE A 119 -10.28 -10.35 0.49
C ILE A 119 -8.88 -9.81 0.20
N ILE A 120 -7.84 -10.66 0.25
CA ILE A 120 -6.47 -10.22 -0.03
C ILE A 120 -6.29 -9.87 -1.51
N LYS A 121 -6.84 -10.65 -2.44
CA LYS A 121 -6.83 -10.31 -3.87
C LYS A 121 -7.56 -9.01 -4.16
N GLU A 122 -8.73 -8.80 -3.57
CA GLU A 122 -9.47 -7.53 -3.68
C GLU A 122 -8.65 -6.35 -3.13
N THR A 123 -7.95 -6.53 -2.01
CA THR A 123 -7.04 -5.53 -1.46
C THR A 123 -5.92 -5.19 -2.45
N GLY A 124 -5.35 -6.20 -3.10
CA GLY A 124 -4.36 -6.02 -4.16
C GLY A 124 -4.92 -5.21 -5.33
N VAL A 125 -6.13 -5.52 -5.79
CA VAL A 125 -6.83 -4.76 -6.84
C VAL A 125 -7.04 -3.30 -6.43
N ILE A 126 -7.52 -3.05 -5.21
CA ILE A 126 -7.75 -1.69 -4.68
C ILE A 126 -6.45 -0.89 -4.64
N LEU A 127 -5.35 -1.49 -4.15
CA LEU A 127 -4.01 -0.87 -4.19
C LEU A 127 -3.55 -0.62 -5.62
N GLY A 128 -3.80 -1.56 -6.53
CA GLY A 128 -3.48 -1.43 -7.96
C GLY A 128 -4.18 -0.25 -8.61
N ILE A 129 -5.46 0.00 -8.28
CA ILE A 129 -6.19 1.18 -8.75
C ILE A 129 -5.50 2.48 -8.26
N ALA A 130 -5.16 2.55 -6.97
CA ALA A 130 -4.51 3.73 -6.40
C ALA A 130 -3.14 3.99 -7.07
N ILE A 131 -2.34 2.94 -7.28
CA ILE A 131 -1.04 3.06 -7.93
C ILE A 131 -1.19 3.43 -9.42
N ALA A 132 -2.19 2.91 -10.12
CA ALA A 132 -2.47 3.29 -11.51
C ALA A 132 -2.84 4.78 -11.62
N ASN A 133 -3.67 5.29 -10.70
CA ASN A 133 -4.00 6.71 -10.63
C ASN A 133 -2.75 7.56 -10.38
N LEU A 134 -1.89 7.13 -9.46
CA LEU A 134 -0.62 7.78 -9.16
C LEU A 134 0.33 7.74 -10.38
N ALA A 135 0.43 6.60 -11.07
CA ALA A 135 1.25 6.46 -12.27
C ALA A 135 0.79 7.40 -13.38
N ASN A 136 -0.52 7.51 -13.61
CA ASN A 136 -1.08 8.41 -14.61
C ASN A 136 -0.92 9.90 -14.25
N LEU A 137 -0.94 10.25 -12.96
CA LEU A 137 -0.88 11.63 -12.48
C LEU A 137 0.55 12.13 -12.35
N LEU A 138 1.46 11.31 -11.81
CA LEU A 138 2.81 11.72 -11.40
C LEU A 138 3.92 11.07 -12.24
N ASN A 139 3.61 9.96 -12.91
CA ASN A 139 4.56 9.18 -13.73
C ASN A 139 5.93 8.96 -13.04
N PRO A 140 5.96 8.40 -11.82
CA PRO A 140 7.23 8.14 -11.14
C PRO A 140 7.97 6.98 -11.82
N GLU A 141 9.31 6.92 -11.69
CA GLU A 141 10.10 5.78 -12.15
C GLU A 141 9.84 4.53 -11.29
N MET A 142 9.54 4.74 -10.00
CA MET A 142 9.36 3.62 -9.08
C MET A 142 8.29 3.91 -8.03
N VAL A 143 7.49 2.89 -7.75
CA VAL A 143 6.65 2.80 -6.54
C VAL A 143 7.25 1.75 -5.62
N ILE A 144 7.53 2.12 -4.36
CA ILE A 144 8.05 1.22 -3.32
C ILE A 144 6.94 0.94 -2.32
N LEU A 145 6.71 -0.34 -2.05
CA LEU A 145 5.76 -0.81 -1.05
C LEU A 145 6.50 -1.18 0.22
N PHE A 146 6.12 -0.62 1.35
CA PHE A 146 6.76 -0.80 2.64
C PHE A 146 5.75 -1.14 3.73
N GLY A 147 6.08 -2.06 4.63
CA GLY A 147 5.30 -2.36 5.83
C GLY A 147 4.68 -3.75 5.87
N GLY A 148 4.12 -4.12 7.04
CA GLY A 148 3.73 -5.48 7.36
C GLY A 148 2.67 -6.10 6.44
N VAL A 149 1.82 -5.29 5.80
CA VAL A 149 0.83 -5.79 4.83
C VAL A 149 1.49 -6.40 3.60
N THR A 150 2.70 -5.96 3.23
CA THR A 150 3.42 -6.53 2.07
C THR A 150 3.84 -7.99 2.28
N ASN A 151 3.90 -8.46 3.54
CA ASN A 151 4.20 -9.86 3.88
C ASN A 151 3.12 -10.84 3.42
N LEU A 152 1.92 -10.37 3.04
CA LEU A 152 0.88 -11.19 2.40
C LEU A 152 1.28 -11.67 0.99
N GLY A 153 2.45 -11.26 0.51
CA GLY A 153 3.16 -11.85 -0.60
C GLY A 153 2.45 -11.77 -1.94
N THR A 154 2.58 -12.83 -2.73
CA THR A 154 2.09 -12.88 -4.12
C THR A 154 0.58 -12.76 -4.23
N ASN A 155 -0.17 -13.18 -3.20
CA ASN A 155 -1.64 -13.07 -3.16
C ASN A 155 -2.12 -11.62 -3.15
N LEU A 156 -1.31 -10.70 -2.64
CA LEU A 156 -1.55 -9.26 -2.64
C LEU A 156 -0.91 -8.59 -3.88
N ILE A 157 0.39 -8.88 -4.09
CA ILE A 157 1.22 -8.15 -5.07
C ILE A 157 0.88 -8.54 -6.52
N GLY A 158 0.48 -9.79 -6.78
CA GLY A 158 0.07 -10.24 -8.11
C GLY A 158 -1.12 -9.44 -8.64
N PRO A 159 -2.29 -9.49 -7.98
CA PRO A 159 -3.47 -8.72 -8.39
C PRO A 159 -3.21 -7.20 -8.45
N LEU A 160 -2.37 -6.67 -7.55
CA LEU A 160 -1.97 -5.26 -7.59
C LEU A 160 -1.25 -4.92 -8.90
N LYS A 161 -0.21 -5.67 -9.27
CA LYS A 161 0.57 -5.43 -10.50
C LYS A 161 -0.29 -5.61 -11.78
N GLU A 162 -1.16 -6.61 -11.80
CA GLU A 162 -2.09 -6.83 -12.89
C GLU A 162 -3.05 -5.64 -13.06
N GLU A 163 -3.59 -5.12 -11.96
CA GLU A 163 -4.52 -4.01 -12.00
C GLU A 163 -3.85 -2.70 -12.43
N VAL A 164 -2.61 -2.45 -11.99
CA VAL A 164 -1.82 -1.32 -12.48
C VAL A 164 -1.62 -1.41 -13.99
N LYS A 165 -1.21 -2.58 -14.49
CA LYS A 165 -1.02 -2.81 -15.92
C LYS A 165 -2.31 -2.62 -16.72
N ARG A 166 -3.46 -2.97 -16.15
CA ARG A 166 -4.77 -2.86 -16.79
C ARG A 166 -5.26 -1.41 -16.89
N ARG A 167 -4.93 -0.55 -15.90
CA ARG A 167 -5.52 0.80 -15.76
C ARG A 167 -4.59 1.95 -16.11
N ALA A 168 -3.31 1.82 -15.86
CA ALA A 168 -2.38 2.89 -16.18
C ALA A 168 -2.11 2.97 -17.69
N PHE A 169 -1.76 4.17 -18.17
CA PHE A 169 -1.35 4.32 -19.55
C PHE A 169 -0.17 3.40 -19.87
N LYS A 170 -0.19 2.75 -21.01
CA LYS A 170 0.84 1.81 -21.43
C LYS A 170 2.25 2.40 -21.31
N LYS A 171 2.43 3.64 -21.75
CA LYS A 171 3.72 4.31 -21.68
C LYS A 171 4.20 4.52 -20.23
N ALA A 172 3.29 4.78 -19.29
CA ALA A 172 3.64 4.89 -17.87
C ALA A 172 4.05 3.52 -17.30
N THR A 173 3.35 2.43 -17.66
CA THR A 173 3.66 1.09 -17.17
C THR A 173 4.95 0.50 -17.76
N GLU A 174 5.40 0.94 -18.94
CA GLU A 174 6.65 0.50 -19.55
C GLU A 174 7.89 0.92 -18.74
N SER A 175 7.81 2.05 -18.05
CA SER A 175 8.92 2.58 -17.22
C SER A 175 8.74 2.37 -15.72
N LEU A 176 7.51 2.15 -15.24
CA LEU A 176 7.20 2.02 -13.84
C LEU A 176 7.70 0.70 -13.27
N ARG A 177 8.52 0.77 -12.23
CA ARG A 177 8.89 -0.36 -11.39
C ARG A 177 8.07 -0.33 -10.10
N ILE A 178 7.57 -1.50 -9.68
CA ILE A 178 6.87 -1.68 -8.40
C ILE A 178 7.66 -2.70 -7.60
N GLU A 179 8.31 -2.22 -6.54
CA GLU A 179 9.25 -2.99 -5.74
C GLU A 179 8.87 -2.97 -4.26
N LEU A 180 9.35 -3.94 -3.52
CA LEU A 180 9.27 -3.94 -2.06
C LEU A 180 10.44 -3.15 -1.48
N ALA A 181 10.22 -2.52 -0.34
CA ALA A 181 11.26 -1.86 0.44
C ALA A 181 12.35 -2.87 0.85
N THR A 182 13.61 -2.45 0.82
CA THR A 182 14.77 -3.31 1.12
C THR A 182 15.45 -3.00 2.44
N LEU A 183 15.22 -1.83 3.01
CA LEU A 183 15.86 -1.39 4.26
C LEU A 183 15.08 -1.79 5.53
N GLY A 184 13.85 -2.29 5.38
CA GLY A 184 13.01 -2.64 6.52
C GLY A 184 12.86 -1.46 7.50
N ASP A 185 12.93 -1.73 8.79
CA ASP A 185 12.76 -0.71 9.84
C ASP A 185 13.81 0.41 9.79
N ASN A 186 14.93 0.20 9.11
CA ASN A 186 15.98 1.21 8.94
C ASN A 186 15.61 2.30 7.93
N SER A 187 14.58 2.11 7.10
CA SER A 187 14.19 3.08 6.06
C SER A 187 13.93 4.48 6.63
N GLY A 188 13.19 4.53 7.76
CA GLY A 188 12.88 5.81 8.42
C GLY A 188 14.10 6.50 9.02
N VAL A 189 14.98 5.73 9.67
CA VAL A 189 16.21 6.25 10.31
C VAL A 189 17.17 6.79 9.26
N LEU A 190 17.42 6.03 8.19
CA LEU A 190 18.29 6.44 7.10
C LEU A 190 17.75 7.66 6.35
N GLY A 191 16.44 7.73 6.16
CA GLY A 191 15.80 8.90 5.55
C GLY A 191 15.90 10.15 6.42
N ALA A 192 15.72 10.03 7.73
CA ALA A 192 15.93 11.13 8.67
C ALA A 192 17.39 11.62 8.65
N ALA A 193 18.35 10.71 8.65
CA ALA A 193 19.77 11.05 8.54
C ALA A 193 20.08 11.75 7.22
N LYS A 194 19.52 11.26 6.09
CA LYS A 194 19.70 11.90 4.76
C LYS A 194 19.12 13.30 4.69
N ASN A 195 18.05 13.57 5.43
CA ASN A 195 17.41 14.90 5.42
C ASN A 195 18.25 15.99 6.11
N ILE A 196 19.25 15.62 6.90
CA ILE A 196 20.17 16.52 7.63
C ILE A 196 21.45 16.77 6.79
N LEU A 197 21.82 15.82 5.93
CA LEU A 197 22.99 15.88 5.05
C LEU A 197 22.69 16.70 3.78
#